data_e908c3ecd2b813a3f14f23f5eb7a95e1
#
_entry.id   e908c3ecd2b813a3f14f23f5eb7a95e1
#
_cell.length_a   1.000
_cell.length_b   1.000
_cell.length_c   1.000
_cell.angle_alpha   90.00
_cell.angle_beta   90.00
_cell.angle_gamma   90.00
#
_symmetry.space_group_name_H-M   'P 1'
#
loop_
_entity.id
_entity.type
_entity.pdbx_description
1 polymer ?
#
loop_
_entity_poly.entity_id
_entity_poly.type
_entity_poly.pdbx_seq_one_letter_code
_entity_poly.pdbx_strand_id
1 'polypeptide(L)'
;MSKDLKLKYKTPAERTNDGWERYSLPVGNGYGGASVFGGTDEERLQFTTNVFANTFRQGGVSNFLELYIEFNDVAENYERGLDIKTGIAFSSYKSAFGLTKREAFFSYPDNVFAYRVKTEKPKDLRVRAEIPYLGVRSADDGGRTG
;
A
#
# COMPACT_ATOMS: atom_id res chain seq x y z
N MET A 1 -23.12 19.94 10.95
CA MET A 1 -21.72 19.99 10.49
C MET A 1 -21.25 18.55 10.24
N SER A 2 -21.06 18.19 8.98
CA SER A 2 -20.43 16.87 8.66
C SER A 2 -18.98 16.93 9.11
N LYS A 3 -18.59 16.14 10.12
CA LYS A 3 -17.18 16.00 10.48
C LYS A 3 -16.45 15.39 9.28
N ASP A 4 -15.39 16.06 8.84
CA ASP A 4 -14.48 15.54 7.82
C ASP A 4 -13.71 14.37 8.42
N LEU A 5 -14.16 13.14 8.13
CA LEU A 5 -13.58 11.91 8.67
C LEU A 5 -12.38 11.48 7.82
N LYS A 6 -11.28 12.23 7.94
CA LYS A 6 -10.03 11.98 7.22
C LYS A 6 -8.85 11.84 8.17
N LEU A 7 -8.09 10.78 7.99
CA LEU A 7 -6.74 10.70 8.52
C LEU A 7 -5.81 11.50 7.60
N LYS A 8 -4.86 12.23 8.17
CA LYS A 8 -3.90 13.04 7.41
C LYS A 8 -2.51 12.94 8.00
N TYR A 9 -1.52 12.80 7.12
CA TYR A 9 -0.10 12.70 7.44
C TYR A 9 0.70 13.60 6.50
N LYS A 10 1.82 14.12 6.98
CA LYS A 10 2.74 14.99 6.22
C LYS A 10 3.99 14.27 5.71
N THR A 11 4.11 12.99 6.01
CA THR A 11 5.23 12.14 5.59
C THR A 11 4.71 10.79 5.11
N PRO A 12 5.42 10.09 4.22
CA PRO A 12 5.17 8.69 3.92
C PRO A 12 5.26 7.81 5.17
N ALA A 13 4.66 6.62 5.14
CA ALA A 13 4.95 5.59 6.13
C ALA A 13 6.33 4.99 5.86
N GLU A 14 7.10 4.74 6.92
CA GLU A 14 8.36 4.01 6.79
C GLU A 14 8.10 2.57 6.34
N ARG A 15 9.06 1.99 5.58
CA ARG A 15 8.95 0.61 5.09
C ARG A 15 9.45 -0.42 6.14
N THR A 16 9.06 -0.20 7.38
CA THR A 16 9.35 -1.04 8.55
C THR A 16 8.08 -1.69 9.06
N ASN A 17 8.20 -2.65 9.98
CA ASN A 17 7.02 -3.25 10.63
C ASN A 17 6.24 -2.20 11.43
N ASP A 18 6.92 -1.31 12.14
CA ASP A 18 6.27 -0.20 12.87
C ASP A 18 5.56 0.77 11.92
N GLY A 19 6.19 1.11 10.79
CA GLY A 19 5.58 1.94 9.75
C GLY A 19 4.36 1.29 9.13
N TRP A 20 4.38 -0.02 8.92
CA TRP A 20 3.23 -0.78 8.47
C TRP A 20 2.08 -0.76 9.47
N GLU A 21 2.35 -1.10 10.73
CA GLU A 21 1.31 -1.22 11.76
C GLU A 21 0.65 0.10 12.12
N ARG A 22 1.43 1.18 12.20
CA ARG A 22 0.97 2.46 12.75
C ARG A 22 0.63 3.51 11.71
N TYR A 23 1.27 3.46 10.56
CA TYR A 23 1.25 4.59 9.62
C TYR A 23 0.82 4.23 8.21
N SER A 24 0.82 2.95 7.80
CA SER A 24 0.25 2.59 6.50
C SER A 24 -1.26 2.85 6.47
N LEU A 25 -1.81 3.15 5.30
CA LEU A 25 -3.23 3.42 5.13
C LEU A 25 -3.93 2.16 4.62
N PRO A 26 -4.83 1.56 5.40
CA PRO A 26 -5.55 0.36 4.98
C PRO A 26 -6.70 0.73 4.02
N VAL A 27 -6.80 0.01 2.92
CA VAL A 27 -7.95 0.03 2.02
C VAL A 27 -8.43 -1.40 1.76
N GLY A 28 -9.73 -1.60 1.58
CA GLY A 28 -10.27 -2.95 1.38
C GLY A 28 -11.75 -2.96 1.07
N ASN A 29 -12.26 -4.10 0.61
CA ASN A 29 -13.67 -4.32 0.27
C ASN A 29 -14.29 -5.53 0.98
N GLY A 30 -13.60 -6.10 1.97
CA GLY A 30 -14.04 -7.30 2.69
C GLY A 30 -13.52 -8.62 2.09
N TYR A 31 -13.10 -8.64 0.83
CA TYR A 31 -12.45 -9.81 0.19
C TYR A 31 -10.94 -9.63 0.08
N GLY A 32 -10.52 -8.47 -0.37
CA GLY A 32 -9.13 -8.07 -0.46
C GLY A 32 -8.86 -6.78 0.30
N GLY A 33 -7.59 -6.58 0.63
CA GLY A 33 -7.12 -5.37 1.27
C GLY A 33 -5.71 -5.02 0.81
N ALA A 34 -5.34 -3.77 0.98
CA ALA A 34 -3.97 -3.31 0.78
C ALA A 34 -3.58 -2.30 1.85
N SER A 35 -2.30 -2.31 2.22
CA SER A 35 -1.64 -1.27 2.99
C SER A 35 -0.89 -0.34 2.04
N VAL A 36 -1.23 0.95 2.05
CA VAL A 36 -0.65 1.99 1.20
C VAL A 36 0.35 2.81 2.03
N PHE A 37 1.63 2.83 1.63
CA PHE A 37 2.69 3.50 2.39
C PHE A 37 2.85 4.97 2.01
N GLY A 38 2.56 5.34 0.77
CA GLY A 38 2.61 6.72 0.29
C GLY A 38 4.02 7.21 -0.07
N GLY A 39 4.97 6.33 -0.35
CA GLY A 39 6.35 6.70 -0.73
C GLY A 39 6.41 7.56 -1.99
N THR A 40 7.29 8.56 -2.05
CA THR A 40 7.44 9.47 -3.19
C THR A 40 8.59 9.09 -4.11
N ASP A 41 9.59 8.43 -3.58
CA ASP A 41 10.64 7.77 -4.34
C ASP A 41 10.11 6.46 -4.92
N GLU A 42 9.67 5.56 -4.06
CA GLU A 42 9.03 4.30 -4.40
C GLU A 42 7.80 4.07 -3.50
N GLU A 43 6.63 3.92 -4.10
CA GLU A 43 5.43 3.47 -3.40
C GLU A 43 5.53 1.99 -3.11
N ARG A 44 5.14 1.57 -1.90
CA ARG A 44 4.95 0.18 -1.52
C ARG A 44 3.48 -0.07 -1.23
N LEU A 45 2.96 -1.13 -1.82
CA LEU A 45 1.61 -1.62 -1.59
C LEU A 45 1.71 -3.08 -1.15
N GLN A 46 1.18 -3.41 0.03
CA GLN A 46 1.11 -4.79 0.51
C GLN A 46 -0.32 -5.27 0.41
N PHE A 47 -0.51 -6.40 -0.26
CA PHE A 47 -1.83 -6.97 -0.51
C PHE A 47 -2.10 -8.17 0.36
N THR A 48 -3.35 -8.25 0.79
CA THR A 48 -3.88 -9.36 1.56
C THR A 48 -5.24 -9.78 1.03
N THR A 49 -5.61 -11.02 1.23
CA THR A 49 -6.93 -11.54 0.90
C THR A 49 -7.36 -12.59 1.91
N ASN A 50 -8.65 -12.67 2.18
CA ASN A 50 -9.22 -13.68 3.05
C ASN A 50 -9.18 -15.11 2.45
N VAL A 51 -8.98 -15.22 1.12
CA VAL A 51 -8.82 -16.52 0.42
C VAL A 51 -7.57 -17.26 0.89
N PHE A 52 -6.50 -16.53 1.23
CA PHE A 52 -5.25 -17.09 1.76
C PHE A 52 -5.15 -17.01 3.28
N ALA A 53 -6.28 -16.89 3.96
CA ALA A 53 -6.30 -16.93 5.42
C ALA A 53 -5.72 -18.26 5.93
N ASN A 54 -4.75 -18.19 6.82
CA ASN A 54 -4.13 -19.38 7.40
C ASN A 54 -5.07 -19.97 8.45
N THR A 55 -5.78 -21.04 8.09
CA THR A 55 -6.72 -21.73 8.98
C THR A 55 -6.03 -22.48 10.14
N PHE A 56 -4.71 -22.70 10.04
CA PHE A 56 -3.95 -23.44 11.08
C PHE A 56 -3.50 -22.57 12.26
N ARG A 57 -3.53 -21.27 12.15
CA ARG A 57 -3.15 -20.35 13.24
C ARG A 57 -4.11 -19.17 13.32
N GLN A 58 -5.24 -19.35 13.96
CA GLN A 58 -6.15 -18.29 14.42
C GLN A 58 -6.44 -17.16 13.40
N GLY A 59 -6.67 -17.48 12.13
CA GLY A 59 -7.24 -16.53 11.19
C GLY A 59 -6.30 -15.39 10.75
N GLY A 60 -5.00 -15.63 10.70
CA GLY A 60 -4.06 -14.63 10.18
C GLY A 60 -4.24 -14.37 8.68
N VAL A 61 -4.34 -13.10 8.30
CA VAL A 61 -4.37 -12.68 6.90
C VAL A 61 -2.92 -12.53 6.43
N SER A 62 -2.54 -13.27 5.39
CA SER A 62 -1.17 -13.28 4.88
C SER A 62 -0.95 -12.21 3.81
N ASN A 63 0.17 -11.50 3.88
CA ASN A 63 0.67 -10.72 2.75
C ASN A 63 1.09 -11.67 1.63
N PHE A 64 0.34 -11.69 0.52
CA PHE A 64 0.59 -12.58 -0.61
C PHE A 64 1.24 -11.91 -1.80
N LEU A 65 1.18 -10.57 -1.87
CA LEU A 65 1.68 -9.79 -2.99
C LEU A 65 2.16 -8.43 -2.47
N GLU A 66 3.32 -8.00 -2.94
CA GLU A 66 3.78 -6.63 -2.81
C GLU A 66 3.96 -6.00 -4.20
N LEU A 67 3.46 -4.80 -4.39
CA LEU A 67 3.76 -3.96 -5.54
C LEU A 67 4.61 -2.79 -5.13
N TYR A 68 5.62 -2.52 -5.94
CA TYR A 68 6.50 -1.38 -5.83
C TYR A 68 6.36 -0.54 -7.09
N ILE A 69 6.09 0.75 -6.93
CA ILE A 69 5.95 1.70 -8.05
C ILE A 69 7.02 2.77 -7.88
N GLU A 70 8.01 2.77 -8.76
CA GLU A 70 9.10 3.74 -8.76
C GLU A 70 8.61 5.08 -9.33
N PHE A 71 8.58 6.09 -8.48
CA PHE A 71 8.29 7.47 -8.85
C PHE A 71 9.56 8.30 -9.00
N ASN A 72 10.57 8.05 -8.17
CA ASN A 72 11.83 8.80 -8.12
C ASN A 72 11.58 10.32 -7.97
N ASP A 73 10.60 10.71 -7.16
CA ASP A 73 10.21 12.08 -6.94
C ASP A 73 10.85 12.64 -5.67
N VAL A 74 11.42 13.84 -5.79
CA VAL A 74 11.67 14.72 -4.64
C VAL A 74 10.40 15.52 -4.41
N ALA A 75 9.71 15.20 -3.32
CA ALA A 75 8.38 15.75 -3.03
C ALA A 75 8.46 17.02 -2.17
N GLU A 76 7.71 18.04 -2.58
CA GLU A 76 7.45 19.23 -1.80
C GLU A 76 5.97 19.32 -1.42
N ASN A 77 5.67 19.90 -0.26
CA ASN A 77 4.29 20.07 0.22
C ASN A 77 3.50 18.76 0.25
N TYR A 78 4.14 17.71 0.73
CA TYR A 78 3.55 16.38 0.78
C TYR A 78 2.40 16.29 1.80
N GLU A 79 1.32 15.66 1.36
CA GLU A 79 0.21 15.24 2.20
C GLU A 79 -0.31 13.89 1.74
N ARG A 80 -0.65 13.00 2.66
CA ARG A 80 -1.39 11.78 2.39
C ARG A 80 -2.47 11.57 3.44
N GLY A 81 -3.44 10.76 3.13
CA GLY A 81 -4.50 10.46 4.08
C GLY A 81 -5.43 9.36 3.61
N LEU A 82 -6.39 9.06 4.49
CA LEU A 82 -7.49 8.14 4.22
C LEU A 82 -8.80 8.88 4.46
N ASP A 83 -9.63 8.95 3.45
CA ASP A 83 -11.01 9.36 3.59
C ASP A 83 -11.83 8.14 4.07
N ILE A 84 -12.18 8.16 5.36
CA ILE A 84 -12.87 7.03 6.01
C ILE A 84 -14.28 6.84 5.44
N LYS A 85 -14.90 7.91 4.96
CA LYS A 85 -16.25 7.85 4.40
C LYS A 85 -16.29 7.13 3.05
N THR A 86 -15.26 7.31 2.23
CA THR A 86 -15.19 6.73 0.88
C THR A 86 -14.28 5.50 0.80
N GLY A 87 -13.44 5.26 1.81
CA GLY A 87 -12.45 4.19 1.80
C GLY A 87 -11.29 4.44 0.83
N ILE A 88 -11.06 5.71 0.43
CA ILE A 88 -10.02 6.08 -0.52
C ILE A 88 -8.79 6.58 0.23
N ALA A 89 -7.66 5.91 0.06
CA ALA A 89 -6.35 6.44 0.43
C ALA A 89 -5.88 7.40 -0.66
N PHE A 90 -5.33 8.53 -0.26
CA PHE A 90 -4.85 9.56 -1.19
C PHE A 90 -3.47 10.09 -0.79
N SER A 91 -2.73 10.58 -1.78
CA SER A 91 -1.55 11.42 -1.54
C SER A 91 -1.45 12.53 -2.58
N SER A 92 -0.82 13.63 -2.20
CA SER A 92 -0.61 14.80 -3.06
C SER A 92 0.71 15.47 -2.70
N TYR A 93 1.49 15.86 -3.71
CA TYR A 93 2.75 16.59 -3.55
C TYR A 93 3.14 17.26 -4.85
N LYS A 94 4.09 18.21 -4.78
CA LYS A 94 4.72 18.81 -5.96
C LYS A 94 6.06 18.13 -6.22
N SER A 95 6.40 17.94 -7.49
CA SER A 95 7.68 17.42 -7.95
C SER A 95 8.12 18.15 -9.23
N ALA A 96 9.22 17.71 -9.84
CA ALA A 96 9.64 18.20 -11.16
C ALA A 96 8.59 17.98 -12.27
N PHE A 97 7.66 17.05 -12.06
CA PHE A 97 6.54 16.72 -12.96
C PHE A 97 5.26 17.51 -12.66
N GLY A 98 5.35 18.53 -11.79
CA GLY A 98 4.21 19.33 -11.35
C GLY A 98 3.47 18.71 -10.17
N LEU A 99 2.20 19.05 -10.04
CA LEU A 99 1.36 18.48 -8.98
C LEU A 99 1.03 17.03 -9.27
N THR A 100 1.50 16.15 -8.39
CA THR A 100 1.18 14.71 -8.42
C THR A 100 0.08 14.43 -7.42
N LYS A 101 -0.98 13.74 -7.86
CA LYS A 101 -2.07 13.21 -7.02
C LYS A 101 -2.20 11.73 -7.24
N ARG A 102 -2.36 10.97 -6.16
CA ARG A 102 -2.55 9.52 -6.20
C ARG A 102 -3.74 9.14 -5.34
N GLU A 103 -4.46 8.13 -5.77
CA GLU A 103 -5.59 7.56 -5.05
C GLU A 103 -5.55 6.05 -5.16
N ALA A 104 -5.90 5.38 -4.08
CA ALA A 104 -5.95 3.92 -3.99
C ALA A 104 -7.22 3.48 -3.28
N PHE A 105 -7.91 2.48 -3.82
CA PHE A 105 -9.08 1.88 -3.19
C PHE A 105 -9.36 0.48 -3.73
N PHE A 106 -10.16 -0.28 -3.00
CA PHE A 106 -10.78 -1.51 -3.50
C PHE A 106 -12.22 -1.24 -3.92
N SER A 107 -12.57 -1.58 -5.17
CA SER A 107 -13.95 -1.60 -5.62
C SER A 107 -14.67 -2.81 -5.02
N TYR A 108 -15.82 -2.59 -4.37
CA TYR A 108 -16.63 -3.69 -3.87
C TYR A 108 -17.39 -4.42 -4.99
N PRO A 109 -18.08 -3.70 -5.92
CA PRO A 109 -18.85 -4.37 -6.96
C PRO A 109 -17.97 -5.11 -7.98
N ASP A 110 -16.78 -4.60 -8.28
CA ASP A 110 -15.90 -5.17 -9.30
C ASP A 110 -14.85 -6.11 -8.71
N ASN A 111 -14.68 -6.09 -7.38
CA ASN A 111 -13.66 -6.85 -6.65
C ASN A 111 -12.23 -6.65 -7.20
N VAL A 112 -11.89 -5.40 -7.52
CA VAL A 112 -10.58 -5.00 -8.03
C VAL A 112 -9.94 -3.94 -7.15
N PHE A 113 -8.61 -3.96 -7.08
CA PHE A 113 -7.83 -2.85 -6.55
C PHE A 113 -7.57 -1.84 -7.66
N ALA A 114 -7.83 -0.58 -7.39
CA ALA A 114 -7.55 0.53 -8.29
C ALA A 114 -6.51 1.47 -7.67
N TYR A 115 -5.49 1.79 -8.46
CA TYR A 115 -4.47 2.79 -8.12
C TYR A 115 -4.37 3.81 -9.23
N ARG A 116 -4.73 5.05 -8.94
CA ARG A 116 -4.74 6.15 -9.91
C ARG A 116 -3.61 7.11 -9.62
N VAL A 117 -2.85 7.44 -10.65
CA VAL A 117 -1.82 8.48 -10.63
C VAL A 117 -2.21 9.58 -11.61
N LYS A 118 -2.10 10.82 -11.17
CA LYS A 118 -2.34 12.02 -11.98
C LYS A 118 -1.19 12.99 -11.81
N THR A 119 -0.53 13.36 -12.90
CA THR A 119 0.57 14.32 -12.95
C THR A 119 0.28 15.41 -13.97
N GLU A 120 0.87 16.59 -13.81
CA GLU A 120 0.70 17.68 -14.78
C GLU A 120 1.54 17.46 -16.04
N LYS A 121 2.68 16.78 -15.93
CA LYS A 121 3.56 16.43 -17.05
C LYS A 121 3.63 14.91 -17.19
N PRO A 122 3.81 14.37 -18.40
CA PRO A 122 4.03 12.96 -18.63
C PRO A 122 5.19 12.42 -17.80
N LYS A 123 5.03 11.19 -17.30
CA LYS A 123 6.01 10.51 -16.46
C LYS A 123 5.97 9.02 -16.69
N ASP A 124 7.14 8.42 -16.87
CA ASP A 124 7.28 6.98 -16.91
C ASP A 124 7.27 6.41 -15.49
N LEU A 125 6.55 5.33 -15.30
CA LEU A 125 6.47 4.60 -14.04
C LEU A 125 6.96 3.17 -14.27
N ARG A 126 7.81 2.69 -13.36
CA ARG A 126 8.19 1.28 -13.30
C ARG A 126 7.42 0.60 -12.18
N VAL A 127 6.79 -0.52 -12.50
CA VAL A 127 6.06 -1.32 -11.53
C VAL A 127 6.74 -2.68 -11.39
N ARG A 128 7.01 -3.08 -10.15
CA ARG A 128 7.58 -4.37 -9.79
C ARG A 128 6.64 -5.08 -8.84
N ALA A 129 6.39 -6.37 -9.10
CA ALA A 129 5.58 -7.23 -8.25
C ALA A 129 6.47 -8.28 -7.58
N GLU A 130 6.24 -8.51 -6.30
CA GLU A 130 6.92 -9.55 -5.50
C GLU A 130 5.89 -10.40 -4.76
N ILE A 131 6.15 -11.70 -4.69
CA ILE A 131 5.35 -12.64 -3.90
C ILE A 131 6.22 -13.05 -2.71
N PRO A 132 6.02 -12.50 -1.50
CA PRO A 132 6.93 -12.68 -0.36
C PRO A 132 7.11 -14.13 0.08
N TYR A 133 6.12 -14.99 -0.18
CA TYR A 133 6.16 -16.41 0.22
C TYR A 133 6.73 -17.35 -0.83
N LEU A 134 7.07 -16.90 -2.03
CA LEU A 134 7.82 -17.67 -3.01
C LEU A 134 9.35 -17.51 -2.85
N GLY A 135 9.80 -16.69 -1.91
CA GLY A 135 11.19 -16.69 -1.49
C GLY A 135 11.56 -18.07 -0.98
N VAL A 136 12.58 -18.67 -1.63
CA VAL A 136 13.26 -19.89 -1.25
C VAL A 136 13.37 -19.95 0.27
N ARG A 137 12.74 -20.93 0.92
CA ARG A 137 13.18 -21.37 2.23
C ARG A 137 14.65 -21.70 2.06
N SER A 138 15.53 -20.87 2.58
CA SER A 138 16.92 -21.25 2.68
C SER A 138 16.94 -22.60 3.41
N ALA A 139 17.68 -23.55 2.85
CA ALA A 139 17.81 -24.89 3.38
C ALA A 139 18.55 -24.95 4.75
N ASP A 140 18.59 -23.84 5.46
CA ASP A 140 19.19 -23.68 6.78
C ASP A 140 18.22 -23.75 7.95
N ASP A 141 17.03 -24.30 7.75
CA ASP A 141 16.28 -24.84 8.87
C ASP A 141 16.98 -26.13 9.33
N GLY A 142 18.09 -25.89 10.03
CA GLY A 142 18.92 -26.92 10.62
C GLY A 142 18.06 -27.89 11.39
N GLY A 143 18.13 -29.15 10.99
CA GLY A 143 17.45 -30.25 11.61
C GLY A 143 17.59 -30.21 13.13
N ARG A 144 16.50 -29.91 13.81
CA ARG A 144 16.31 -30.36 15.18
C ARG A 144 15.71 -31.76 15.11
N THR A 145 16.63 -32.72 15.00
CA THR A 145 16.40 -34.05 15.52
C THR A 145 16.44 -33.95 17.04
N GLY A 146 15.39 -34.39 17.69
CA GLY A 146 15.25 -34.49 19.12
C GLY A 146 13.83 -34.77 19.47
#